data_5c4e4932d89f8855f3e1ed316b96c931
#
_entry.id   5c4e4932d89f8855f3e1ed316b96c931
#
_cell.length_a   1.000
_cell.length_b   1.000
_cell.length_c   1.000
_cell.angle_alpha   90.00
_cell.angle_beta   90.00
_cell.angle_gamma   90.00
#
_symmetry.space_group_name_H-M   'P 1'
#
loop_
_entity.id
_entity.type
_entity.pdbx_description
1 polymer ?
#
loop_
_entity_poly.entity_id
_entity_poly.type
_entity_poly.pdbx_seq_one_letter_code
_entity_poly.pdbx_strand_id
1 'polypeptide(L)'
;MALELSTAGIKVKWAVETTAQTRPTTGFSTLRGVKSIPEFNPEPSTLEVTDLSDEEWKRYIAGLKDPGGAIGLTVNDFADFRADWTSLMEAYETASADGKQLWIEYAIPGMDSYYYPAIPSALGFGGAEVDAVLENVAYLTPNGAPVWATASA
;
A
#
# COMPACT_ATOMS: atom_id res chain seq x y z
N MET A 1 -16.87 25.13 4.88
CA MET A 1 -16.07 24.84 3.68
C MET A 1 -14.92 23.93 4.05
N ALA A 2 -14.77 22.83 3.35
CA ALA A 2 -13.63 21.94 3.52
C ALA A 2 -12.40 22.55 2.85
N LEU A 3 -11.26 22.45 3.52
CA LEU A 3 -9.99 22.93 2.97
C LEU A 3 -9.20 21.77 2.38
N GLU A 4 -8.37 22.08 1.41
CA GLU A 4 -7.43 21.14 0.86
C GLU A 4 -6.45 20.67 1.95
N LEU A 5 -6.02 19.41 1.85
CA LEU A 5 -5.17 18.81 2.86
C LEU A 5 -3.70 18.87 2.45
N SER A 6 -2.85 19.18 3.42
CA SER A 6 -1.41 19.02 3.29
C SER A 6 -1.03 17.54 3.45
N THR A 7 0.05 17.12 2.82
CA THR A 7 0.61 15.78 3.02
C THR A 7 1.33 15.64 4.36
N ALA A 8 1.46 16.70 5.12
CA ALA A 8 2.07 16.64 6.45
C ALA A 8 1.25 15.79 7.41
N GLY A 9 1.90 14.91 8.14
CA GLY A 9 1.25 14.05 9.12
C GLY A 9 0.67 12.75 8.57
N ILE A 10 0.81 12.48 7.28
CA ILE A 10 0.44 11.18 6.72
C ILE A 10 1.38 10.12 7.26
N LYS A 11 0.82 9.02 7.75
CA LYS A 11 1.58 7.91 8.32
C LYS A 11 1.29 6.62 7.59
N VAL A 12 2.32 5.79 7.46
CA VAL A 12 2.18 4.43 6.93
C VAL A 12 2.12 3.49 8.11
N LYS A 13 1.06 2.69 8.16
CA LYS A 13 0.83 1.72 9.23
C LYS A 13 0.59 0.35 8.63
N TRP A 14 0.81 -0.67 9.43
CA TRP A 14 0.59 -2.05 8.99
C TRP A 14 -0.06 -2.88 10.09
N ALA A 15 -0.81 -3.91 9.68
CA ALA A 15 -1.36 -4.92 10.58
C ALA A 15 -1.59 -6.20 9.80
N VAL A 16 -1.65 -7.33 10.50
CA VAL A 16 -2.03 -8.61 9.90
C VAL A 16 -3.47 -8.94 10.26
N GLU A 17 -4.11 -9.73 9.40
CA GLU A 17 -5.50 -10.13 9.63
C GLU A 17 -5.62 -11.00 10.87
N THR A 18 -6.63 -10.74 11.71
CA THR A 18 -7.02 -11.64 12.79
C THR A 18 -7.95 -12.74 12.26
N THR A 19 -8.82 -12.37 11.32
CA THR A 19 -9.69 -13.32 10.62
C THR A 19 -9.31 -13.29 9.15
N ALA A 20 -9.08 -14.44 8.55
CA ALA A 20 -8.65 -14.56 7.16
C ALA A 20 -9.64 -13.82 6.21
N GLN A 21 -9.09 -13.09 5.25
CA GLN A 21 -9.81 -12.30 4.24
C GLN A 21 -10.69 -11.18 4.81
N THR A 22 -10.42 -10.74 6.04
CA THR A 22 -11.13 -9.64 6.67
C THR A 22 -10.14 -8.54 7.01
N ARG A 23 -10.36 -7.33 6.51
CA ARG A 23 -9.48 -6.18 6.79
C ARG A 23 -9.46 -5.91 8.30
N PRO A 24 -8.27 -5.83 8.92
CA PRO A 24 -8.18 -5.47 10.32
C PRO A 24 -8.61 -4.01 10.56
N THR A 25 -9.20 -3.73 11.70
CA THR A 25 -9.63 -2.39 12.09
C THR A 25 -8.85 -1.84 13.26
N THR A 26 -8.05 -2.68 13.92
CA THR A 26 -7.24 -2.31 15.09
C THR A 26 -5.89 -3.04 15.02
N GLY A 27 -4.97 -2.65 15.90
CA GLY A 27 -3.67 -3.30 15.99
C GLY A 27 -2.66 -2.85 14.96
N PHE A 28 -2.88 -1.70 14.34
CA PHE A 28 -1.93 -1.15 13.37
C PHE A 28 -0.71 -0.54 14.06
N SER A 29 0.46 -0.82 13.50
CA SER A 29 1.74 -0.28 13.97
C SER A 29 2.29 0.68 12.91
N THR A 30 2.86 1.80 13.35
CA THR A 30 3.40 2.82 12.45
C THR A 30 4.80 2.43 11.98
N LEU A 31 5.06 2.59 10.67
CA LEU A 31 6.42 2.53 10.13
C LEU A 31 7.07 3.91 10.28
N ARG A 32 8.19 3.96 10.99
CA ARG A 32 8.92 5.21 11.20
C ARG A 32 9.90 5.44 10.05
N GLY A 33 10.14 6.70 9.73
CA GLY A 33 11.13 7.08 8.74
C GLY A 33 10.68 7.06 7.29
N VAL A 34 9.40 6.85 7.02
CA VAL A 34 8.87 6.93 5.66
C VAL A 34 8.93 8.37 5.18
N LYS A 35 9.60 8.59 4.07
CA LYS A 35 9.87 9.91 3.51
C LYS A 35 8.97 10.25 2.34
N SER A 36 8.64 9.27 1.51
CA SER A 36 7.85 9.47 0.30
C SER A 36 7.00 8.24 0.01
N ILE A 37 5.76 8.48 -0.38
CA ILE A 37 4.80 7.46 -0.78
C ILE A 37 4.47 7.71 -2.25
N PRO A 38 4.73 6.74 -3.15
CA PRO A 38 4.40 6.92 -4.56
C PRO A 38 2.89 6.83 -4.80
N GLU A 39 2.46 7.31 -5.95
CA GLU A 39 1.09 7.21 -6.38
C GLU A 39 0.64 5.75 -6.49
N PHE A 40 -0.56 5.48 -6.02
CA PHE A 40 -1.19 4.18 -6.18
C PHE A 40 -2.63 4.40 -6.66
N ASN A 41 -2.79 4.45 -7.98
CA ASN A 41 -4.09 4.56 -8.64
C ASN A 41 -4.22 3.40 -9.62
N PRO A 42 -4.94 2.32 -9.24
CA PRO A 42 -5.14 1.19 -10.16
C PRO A 42 -5.82 1.65 -11.44
N GLU A 43 -5.21 1.40 -12.57
CA GLU A 43 -5.79 1.78 -13.85
C GLU A 43 -6.98 0.87 -14.18
N PRO A 44 -8.06 1.43 -14.74
CA PRO A 44 -9.17 0.61 -15.18
C PRO A 44 -8.76 -0.18 -16.43
N SER A 45 -9.15 -1.45 -16.48
CA SER A 45 -9.00 -2.30 -17.63
C SER A 45 -10.36 -2.47 -18.28
N THR A 46 -10.41 -2.31 -19.62
CA THR A 46 -11.64 -2.46 -20.39
C THR A 46 -11.45 -3.44 -21.53
N LEU A 47 -12.50 -4.14 -21.86
CA LEU A 47 -12.53 -5.06 -23.01
C LEU A 47 -13.54 -4.55 -24.03
N GLU A 48 -13.13 -4.44 -25.29
CA GLU A 48 -14.02 -4.00 -26.35
C GLU A 48 -14.99 -5.13 -26.73
N VAL A 49 -16.27 -4.82 -26.75
CA VAL A 49 -17.32 -5.76 -27.15
C VAL A 49 -18.15 -5.23 -28.31
N THR A 50 -17.65 -4.22 -29.02
CA THR A 50 -18.29 -3.65 -30.20
C THR A 50 -18.49 -4.74 -31.28
N ASP A 51 -19.66 -4.78 -31.87
CA ASP A 51 -19.96 -5.68 -32.98
C ASP A 51 -20.52 -4.92 -34.20
N LEU A 52 -20.87 -5.66 -35.23
CA LEU A 52 -21.33 -5.05 -36.50
C LEU A 52 -22.68 -4.33 -36.36
N SER A 53 -23.41 -4.56 -35.28
CA SER A 53 -24.68 -3.85 -35.05
C SER A 53 -24.47 -2.46 -34.43
N ASP A 54 -23.27 -2.17 -33.96
CA ASP A 54 -22.94 -0.88 -33.35
C ASP A 54 -22.51 0.10 -34.47
N GLU A 55 -23.36 1.07 -34.77
CA GLU A 55 -23.17 1.98 -35.91
C GLU A 55 -22.45 3.29 -35.53
N GLU A 56 -22.59 3.78 -34.30
CA GLU A 56 -22.03 5.07 -33.90
C GLU A 56 -20.96 5.01 -32.82
N TRP A 57 -21.10 4.11 -31.84
CA TRP A 57 -20.26 4.10 -30.64
C TRP A 57 -19.66 2.73 -30.40
N LYS A 58 -18.39 2.74 -29.99
CA LYS A 58 -17.74 1.54 -29.48
C LYS A 58 -18.27 1.22 -28.09
N ARG A 59 -18.39 -0.06 -27.76
CA ARG A 59 -18.83 -0.53 -26.46
C ARG A 59 -17.72 -1.27 -25.74
N TYR A 60 -17.66 -1.10 -24.43
CA TYR A 60 -16.64 -1.72 -23.59
C TYR A 60 -17.28 -2.33 -22.34
N ILE A 61 -16.67 -3.39 -21.83
CA ILE A 61 -17.00 -3.93 -20.52
C ILE A 61 -15.76 -3.84 -19.62
N ALA A 62 -15.97 -3.87 -18.31
CA ALA A 62 -14.87 -3.86 -17.37
C ALA A 62 -14.09 -5.16 -17.43
N GLY A 63 -12.77 -5.07 -17.54
CA GLY A 63 -11.88 -6.21 -17.41
C GLY A 63 -11.45 -6.42 -15.96
N LEU A 64 -10.50 -7.32 -15.74
CA LEU A 64 -9.89 -7.51 -14.44
C LEU A 64 -9.09 -6.27 -14.06
N LYS A 65 -9.19 -5.88 -12.82
CA LYS A 65 -8.41 -4.75 -12.29
C LYS A 65 -7.03 -5.24 -11.91
N ASP A 66 -6.01 -4.47 -12.29
CA ASP A 66 -4.62 -4.75 -11.95
C ASP A 66 -4.14 -3.66 -10.99
N PRO A 67 -3.73 -4.01 -9.77
CA PRO A 67 -3.20 -3.02 -8.84
C PRO A 67 -1.82 -2.49 -9.24
N GLY A 68 -1.21 -3.04 -10.28
CA GLY A 68 0.13 -2.66 -10.72
C GLY A 68 1.19 -3.54 -10.10
N GLY A 69 2.45 -3.13 -10.28
CA GLY A 69 3.59 -3.83 -9.70
C GLY A 69 3.87 -3.40 -8.27
N ALA A 70 5.09 -3.67 -7.81
CA ALA A 70 5.50 -3.30 -6.46
C ALA A 70 5.51 -1.79 -6.25
N ILE A 71 5.07 -1.38 -5.07
CA ILE A 71 5.10 0.01 -4.62
C ILE A 71 6.36 0.21 -3.80
N GLY A 72 7.19 1.19 -4.17
CA GLY A 72 8.41 1.51 -3.46
C GLY A 72 8.23 2.70 -2.53
N LEU A 73 8.26 2.48 -1.23
CA LEU A 73 8.27 3.56 -0.25
C LEU A 73 9.70 4.03 -0.03
N THR A 74 9.95 5.32 -0.25
CA THR A 74 11.26 5.89 0.06
C THR A 74 11.34 6.17 1.55
N VAL A 75 12.37 5.64 2.19
CA VAL A 75 12.53 5.71 3.65
C VAL A 75 13.92 6.18 4.03
N ASN A 76 14.01 6.82 5.18
CA ASN A 76 15.29 7.03 5.85
C ASN A 76 15.69 5.71 6.51
N ASP A 77 16.82 5.16 6.10
CA ASP A 77 17.26 3.84 6.56
C ASP A 77 18.07 3.98 7.86
N PHE A 78 17.39 3.79 8.96
CA PHE A 78 17.98 3.88 10.30
C PHE A 78 17.45 2.74 11.19
N ALA A 79 18.02 2.61 12.38
CA ALA A 79 17.77 1.46 13.23
C ALA A 79 16.27 1.25 13.54
N ASP A 80 15.55 2.33 13.79
CA ASP A 80 14.11 2.25 14.12
C ASP A 80 13.28 1.75 12.94
N PHE A 81 13.58 2.23 11.72
CA PHE A 81 12.88 1.73 10.54
C PHE A 81 13.18 0.25 10.29
N ARG A 82 14.44 -0.16 10.43
CA ARG A 82 14.81 -1.56 10.26
C ARG A 82 14.14 -2.47 11.27
N ALA A 83 14.00 -2.00 12.52
CA ALA A 83 13.27 -2.75 13.54
C ALA A 83 11.80 -2.89 13.19
N ASP A 84 11.17 -1.81 12.74
CA ASP A 84 9.77 -1.82 12.31
C ASP A 84 9.57 -2.75 11.10
N TRP A 85 10.46 -2.69 10.11
CA TRP A 85 10.36 -3.54 8.92
C TRP A 85 10.58 -5.02 9.26
N THR A 86 11.51 -5.32 10.16
CA THR A 86 11.74 -6.70 10.62
C THR A 86 10.49 -7.24 11.31
N SER A 87 9.87 -6.45 12.17
CA SER A 87 8.61 -6.85 12.82
C SER A 87 7.50 -7.11 11.82
N LEU A 88 7.39 -6.25 10.80
CA LEU A 88 6.42 -6.40 9.72
C LEU A 88 6.65 -7.69 8.94
N MET A 89 7.90 -7.98 8.58
CA MET A 89 8.25 -9.20 7.82
C MET A 89 7.95 -10.47 8.62
N GLU A 90 8.29 -10.48 9.90
CA GLU A 90 8.00 -11.62 10.77
C GLU A 90 6.51 -11.85 10.95
N ALA A 91 5.75 -10.76 11.15
CA ALA A 91 4.30 -10.84 11.26
C ALA A 91 3.66 -11.33 9.97
N TYR A 92 4.17 -10.88 8.83
CA TYR A 92 3.71 -11.35 7.52
C TYR A 92 3.94 -12.83 7.32
N GLU A 93 5.14 -13.34 7.64
CA GLU A 93 5.46 -14.74 7.49
C GLU A 93 4.55 -15.62 8.34
N THR A 94 4.31 -15.22 9.59
CA THR A 94 3.41 -15.94 10.50
C THR A 94 1.97 -15.94 9.98
N ALA A 95 1.49 -14.78 9.53
CA ALA A 95 0.13 -14.66 9.02
C ALA A 95 -0.06 -15.41 7.71
N SER A 96 0.92 -15.37 6.82
CA SER A 96 0.88 -16.07 5.54
C SER A 96 0.77 -17.59 5.72
N ALA A 97 1.45 -18.15 6.72
CA ALA A 97 1.36 -19.55 7.05
C ALA A 97 -0.06 -19.97 7.45
N ASP A 98 -0.84 -19.05 8.01
CA ASP A 98 -2.23 -19.25 8.42
C ASP A 98 -3.24 -18.82 7.34
N GLY A 99 -2.79 -18.46 6.16
CA GLY A 99 -3.67 -17.96 5.08
C GLY A 99 -4.21 -16.55 5.30
N LYS A 100 -3.58 -15.77 6.15
CA LYS A 100 -3.96 -14.39 6.45
C LYS A 100 -3.06 -13.41 5.74
N GLN A 101 -3.58 -12.23 5.42
CA GLN A 101 -2.85 -11.21 4.68
C GLN A 101 -2.33 -10.11 5.59
N LEU A 102 -1.28 -9.44 5.11
CA LEU A 102 -0.79 -8.18 5.69
C LEU A 102 -1.52 -7.03 5.02
N TRP A 103 -1.98 -6.07 5.82
CA TRP A 103 -2.63 -4.87 5.32
C TRP A 103 -1.81 -3.63 5.64
N ILE A 104 -1.75 -2.72 4.68
CA ILE A 104 -1.09 -1.43 4.81
C ILE A 104 -2.16 -0.36 4.89
N GLU A 105 -1.95 0.59 5.79
CA GLU A 105 -2.81 1.76 5.95
C GLU A 105 -2.01 3.03 5.71
N TYR A 106 -2.51 3.90 4.81
CA TYR A 106 -2.02 5.28 4.71
C TYR A 106 -2.97 6.15 5.53
N ALA A 107 -2.57 6.46 6.76
CA ALA A 107 -3.39 7.24 7.67
C ALA A 107 -3.24 8.73 7.36
N ILE A 108 -4.32 9.34 6.89
CA ILE A 108 -4.35 10.74 6.47
C ILE A 108 -5.12 11.54 7.50
N PRO A 109 -4.50 12.56 8.13
CA PRO A 109 -5.21 13.37 9.12
C PRO A 109 -6.45 14.06 8.53
N GLY A 110 -7.56 13.94 9.21
CA GLY A 110 -8.80 14.65 8.86
C GLY A 110 -9.65 13.98 7.78
N MET A 111 -9.31 12.78 7.35
CA MET A 111 -10.12 12.03 6.38
C MET A 111 -9.95 10.53 6.55
N ASP A 112 -10.64 9.76 5.73
CA ASP A 112 -10.53 8.30 5.75
C ASP A 112 -9.12 7.85 5.37
N SER A 113 -8.75 6.68 5.84
CA SER A 113 -7.48 6.04 5.51
C SER A 113 -7.60 5.16 4.27
N TYR A 114 -6.49 4.99 3.57
CA TYR A 114 -6.39 4.12 2.40
C TYR A 114 -5.74 2.81 2.81
N TYR A 115 -6.43 1.70 2.57
CA TYR A 115 -5.97 0.37 2.95
C TYR A 115 -5.78 -0.50 1.72
N TYR A 116 -4.74 -1.32 1.74
CA TYR A 116 -4.58 -2.38 0.72
C TYR A 116 -3.81 -3.56 1.32
N PRO A 117 -4.14 -4.80 0.89
CA PRO A 117 -3.32 -5.95 1.27
C PRO A 117 -2.04 -5.94 0.45
N ALA A 118 -0.94 -6.34 1.06
CA ALA A 118 0.36 -6.28 0.42
C ALA A 118 1.27 -7.42 0.83
N ILE A 119 2.24 -7.71 -0.05
CA ILE A 119 3.31 -8.67 0.20
C ILE A 119 4.60 -7.87 0.34
N PRO A 120 5.23 -7.84 1.53
CA PRO A 120 6.48 -7.12 1.71
C PRO A 120 7.66 -7.87 1.11
N SER A 121 8.70 -7.12 0.74
CA SER A 121 9.95 -7.68 0.25
C SER A 121 11.09 -7.37 1.21
N ALA A 122 12.10 -8.24 1.24
CA ALA A 122 13.28 -8.00 2.05
C ALA A 122 13.98 -6.72 1.62
N LEU A 123 14.53 -5.98 2.59
CA LEU A 123 15.28 -4.76 2.29
C LEU A 123 16.63 -5.10 1.68
N GLY A 124 16.96 -4.38 0.60
CA GLY A 124 18.31 -4.37 0.06
C GLY A 124 19.12 -3.23 0.64
N PHE A 125 20.20 -2.85 -0.05
CA PHE A 125 21.01 -1.70 0.29
C PHE A 125 20.76 -0.59 -0.73
N GLY A 126 20.35 0.58 -0.24
CA GLY A 126 19.93 1.68 -1.08
C GLY A 126 21.06 2.53 -1.67
N GLY A 127 22.30 2.19 -1.37
CA GLY A 127 23.46 2.98 -1.79
C GLY A 127 23.86 4.02 -0.77
N ALA A 128 25.11 4.47 -0.85
CA ALA A 128 25.63 5.48 0.06
C ALA A 128 26.57 6.43 -0.68
N GLU A 129 26.48 7.70 -0.34
CA GLU A 129 27.33 8.75 -0.90
C GLU A 129 27.89 9.62 0.22
N VAL A 130 28.95 10.35 -0.08
CA VAL A 130 29.51 11.30 0.88
C VAL A 130 28.51 12.43 1.10
N ASP A 131 28.33 12.79 2.36
CA ASP A 131 27.49 13.93 2.78
C ASP A 131 26.01 13.78 2.37
N ALA A 132 25.49 12.56 2.44
CA ALA A 132 24.10 12.25 2.14
C ALA A 132 23.47 11.45 3.28
N VAL A 133 22.15 11.56 3.42
CA VAL A 133 21.37 10.74 4.35
C VAL A 133 21.23 9.35 3.77
N LEU A 134 21.39 8.33 4.61
CA LEU A 134 21.17 6.96 4.17
C LEU A 134 19.68 6.72 3.93
N GLU A 135 19.34 6.46 2.68
CA GLU A 135 17.95 6.21 2.25
C GLU A 135 17.85 4.84 1.60
N ASN A 136 16.65 4.28 1.61
CA ASN A 136 16.37 3.01 0.96
C ASN A 136 14.95 3.05 0.40
N VAL A 137 14.63 2.05 -0.42
CA VAL A 137 13.28 1.87 -0.96
C VAL A 137 12.74 0.54 -0.44
N ALA A 138 11.64 0.61 0.30
CA ALA A 138 10.96 -0.58 0.83
C ALA A 138 9.82 -0.94 -0.12
N TYR A 139 9.85 -2.14 -0.67
CA TYR A 139 8.85 -2.56 -1.66
C TYR A 139 7.73 -3.35 -1.03
N LEU A 140 6.51 -3.00 -1.44
CA LEU A 140 5.28 -3.67 -1.08
C LEU A 140 4.52 -3.99 -2.36
N THR A 141 4.19 -5.25 -2.58
CA THR A 141 3.42 -5.67 -3.76
C THR A 141 1.94 -5.76 -3.38
N PRO A 142 1.07 -4.92 -3.94
CA PRO A 142 -0.36 -5.02 -3.67
C PRO A 142 -0.90 -6.40 -4.08
N ASN A 143 -1.71 -6.98 -3.22
CA ASN A 143 -2.24 -8.33 -3.39
C ASN A 143 -3.75 -8.38 -3.20
N GLY A 144 -4.47 -7.47 -3.80
CA GLY A 144 -5.91 -7.42 -3.73
C GLY A 144 -6.45 -6.01 -3.90
N ALA A 145 -7.75 -5.85 -3.70
CA ALA A 145 -8.43 -4.58 -3.90
C ALA A 145 -8.11 -3.58 -2.79
N PRO A 146 -7.69 -2.36 -3.13
CA PRO A 146 -7.57 -1.30 -2.14
C PRO A 146 -8.94 -0.78 -1.73
N VAL A 147 -9.02 -0.18 -0.55
CA VAL A 147 -10.28 0.36 -0.03
C VAL A 147 -10.03 1.63 0.78
N TRP A 148 -10.93 2.60 0.64
CA TRP A 148 -11.00 3.77 1.52
C TRP A 148 -11.97 3.46 2.66
N ALA A 149 -11.54 3.63 3.89
CA ALA A 149 -12.37 3.38 5.07
C ALA A 149 -11.93 4.23 6.25
N THR A 150 -12.73 4.24 7.30
CA THR A 150 -12.43 4.97 8.53
C THR A 150 -11.05 4.59 9.06
N ALA A 151 -10.32 5.57 9.59
CA ALA A 151 -9.00 5.35 10.17
C ALA A 151 -9.05 4.28 11.28
N SER A 152 -7.96 3.51 11.40
CA SER A 152 -7.84 2.48 12.43
C SER A 152 -7.86 3.08 13.83
N ALA A 153 -8.35 2.29 14.76
CA ALA A 153 -8.37 2.69 16.16
C ALA A 153 -6.98 2.57 16.82
#